data_2630b8c6e15bf02e9f8c8874be0cd7c8
#
_entry.id   2630b8c6e15bf02e9f8c8874be0cd7c8
#
_cell.length_a   1.000
_cell.length_b   1.000
_cell.length_c   1.000
_cell.angle_alpha   90.00
_cell.angle_beta   90.00
_cell.angle_gamma   90.00
#
_symmetry.space_group_name_H-M   'P 1'
#
loop_
_entity.id
_entity.type
_entity.pdbx_description
1 polymer ?
#
loop_
_entity_poly.entity_id
_entity_poly.type
_entity_poly.pdbx_seq_one_letter_code
_entity_poly.pdbx_strand_id
1 'polypeptide(L)'
;SMLGLHQLDNAAAAIETAKYLKIPEEHIRRGIEQARNTARFEIVSENPLTIFDGAHNADGMRSFVNGLKRYFPTETKSLIMASMGDKDVSASIAELQNIPHLEKIYTVAVKDNPRSMTAADLCGKIVSAGILSEPCADIAEAVSKCGTDMTAICGSLYLYKDFCETKKQP
;
A
#
# COMPACT_ATOMS: atom_id res chain seq x y z
N SER A 1 -13.37 -7.19 -5.17
CA SER A 1 -13.84 -5.79 -5.24
C SER A 1 -12.67 -4.86 -4.94
N MET A 2 -12.64 -3.70 -5.57
CA MET A 2 -11.64 -2.66 -5.27
C MET A 2 -12.11 -1.85 -4.07
N LEU A 3 -11.26 -1.73 -3.04
CA LEU A 3 -11.50 -0.90 -1.87
C LEU A 3 -10.89 0.49 -2.10
N GLY A 4 -11.41 1.51 -1.40
CA GLY A 4 -10.93 2.89 -1.45
C GLY A 4 -11.92 3.86 -2.13
N LEU A 5 -12.15 5.02 -1.50
CA LEU A 5 -13.11 6.02 -2.00
C LEU A 5 -12.73 6.57 -3.38
N HIS A 6 -11.44 6.78 -3.62
CA HIS A 6 -10.93 7.23 -4.93
C HIS A 6 -11.25 6.25 -6.08
N GLN A 7 -11.56 4.99 -5.77
CA GLN A 7 -11.99 4.01 -6.79
C GLN A 7 -13.43 4.29 -7.24
N LEU A 8 -14.26 4.93 -6.42
CA LEU A 8 -15.60 5.36 -6.85
C LEU A 8 -15.51 6.46 -7.90
N ASP A 9 -14.62 7.43 -7.72
CA ASP A 9 -14.39 8.50 -8.70
C ASP A 9 -13.83 7.93 -10.02
N ASN A 10 -12.88 7.00 -9.92
CA ASN A 10 -12.33 6.31 -11.08
C ASN A 10 -13.42 5.50 -11.82
N ALA A 11 -14.27 4.79 -11.08
CA ALA A 11 -15.38 4.04 -11.66
C ALA A 11 -16.40 4.97 -12.33
N ALA A 12 -16.76 6.09 -11.69
CA ALA A 12 -17.66 7.09 -12.26
C ALA A 12 -17.11 7.63 -13.58
N ALA A 13 -15.85 8.02 -13.63
CA ALA A 13 -15.19 8.50 -14.84
C ALA A 13 -15.19 7.43 -15.96
N ALA A 14 -14.90 6.17 -15.61
CA ALA A 14 -14.92 5.07 -16.55
C ALA A 14 -16.34 4.80 -17.10
N ILE A 15 -17.36 4.83 -16.25
CA ILE A 15 -18.77 4.66 -16.63
C ILE A 15 -19.21 5.78 -17.59
N GLU A 16 -18.94 7.04 -17.25
CA GLU A 16 -19.33 8.16 -18.11
C GLU A 16 -18.59 8.12 -19.46
N THR A 17 -17.32 7.76 -19.47
CA THR A 17 -16.58 7.55 -20.72
C THR A 17 -17.20 6.43 -21.57
N ALA A 18 -17.53 5.30 -20.94
CA ALA A 18 -18.13 4.17 -21.65
C ALA A 18 -19.52 4.50 -22.21
N LYS A 19 -20.34 5.27 -21.47
CA LYS A 19 -21.64 5.80 -21.97
C LYS A 19 -21.44 6.72 -23.16
N TYR A 20 -20.47 7.64 -23.10
CA TYR A 20 -20.14 8.54 -24.22
C TYR A 20 -19.74 7.74 -25.47
N LEU A 21 -19.02 6.63 -25.30
CA LEU A 21 -18.67 5.70 -26.39
C LEU A 21 -19.82 4.77 -26.80
N LYS A 22 -21.03 4.94 -26.23
CA LYS A 22 -22.23 4.14 -26.52
C LYS A 22 -22.05 2.64 -26.25
N ILE A 23 -21.23 2.28 -25.26
CA ILE A 23 -21.09 0.87 -24.83
C ILE A 23 -22.39 0.47 -24.11
N PRO A 24 -22.98 -0.70 -24.43
CA PRO A 24 -24.18 -1.18 -23.77
C PRO A 24 -24.01 -1.29 -22.25
N GLU A 25 -25.06 -0.90 -21.50
CA GLU A 25 -25.01 -0.83 -20.03
C GLU A 25 -24.63 -2.16 -19.38
N GLU A 26 -25.08 -3.28 -19.92
CA GLU A 26 -24.72 -4.62 -19.41
C GLU A 26 -23.22 -4.90 -19.47
N HIS A 27 -22.53 -4.41 -20.53
CA HIS A 27 -21.08 -4.53 -20.66
C HIS A 27 -20.34 -3.59 -19.70
N ILE A 28 -20.88 -2.38 -19.50
CA ILE A 28 -20.33 -1.42 -18.52
C ILE A 28 -20.40 -2.04 -17.12
N ARG A 29 -21.56 -2.54 -16.71
CA ARG A 29 -21.76 -3.17 -15.40
C ARG A 29 -20.83 -4.36 -15.19
N ARG A 30 -20.78 -5.28 -16.17
CA ARG A 30 -19.87 -6.44 -16.10
C ARG A 30 -18.40 -6.01 -16.00
N GLY A 31 -18.00 -5.00 -16.76
CA GLY A 31 -16.65 -4.45 -16.72
C GLY A 31 -16.29 -3.92 -15.33
N ILE A 32 -17.17 -3.14 -14.70
CA ILE A 32 -16.95 -2.60 -13.34
C ILE A 32 -16.94 -3.74 -12.29
N GLU A 33 -17.85 -4.71 -12.37
CA GLU A 33 -17.89 -5.85 -11.45
C GLU A 33 -16.62 -6.71 -11.51
N GLN A 34 -16.06 -6.87 -12.70
CA GLN A 34 -14.87 -7.68 -12.94
C GLN A 34 -13.57 -6.89 -12.81
N ALA A 35 -13.65 -5.56 -12.71
CA ALA A 35 -12.47 -4.71 -12.61
C ALA A 35 -11.59 -5.11 -11.42
N ARG A 36 -10.29 -5.21 -11.66
CA ARG A 36 -9.26 -5.42 -10.66
C ARG A 36 -8.20 -4.36 -10.88
N ASN A 37 -7.69 -3.81 -9.80
CA ASN A 37 -6.59 -2.87 -9.85
C ASN A 37 -5.50 -3.36 -8.89
N THR A 38 -4.57 -4.10 -9.44
CA THR A 38 -3.47 -4.72 -8.68
C THR A 38 -2.68 -3.67 -7.91
N ALA A 39 -2.34 -3.99 -6.67
CA ALA A 39 -1.59 -3.12 -5.77
C ALA A 39 -2.27 -1.75 -5.50
N ARG A 40 -3.60 -1.72 -5.50
CA ARG A 40 -4.41 -0.54 -5.13
C ARG A 40 -5.40 -0.91 -4.04
N PHE A 41 -5.00 -0.76 -2.79
CA PHE A 41 -5.72 -1.14 -1.59
C PHE A 41 -6.26 -2.58 -1.70
N GLU A 42 -5.39 -3.47 -2.13
CA GLU A 42 -5.69 -4.87 -2.45
C GLU A 42 -5.47 -5.76 -1.23
N ILE A 43 -6.45 -6.58 -0.87
CA ILE A 43 -6.25 -7.66 0.11
C ILE A 43 -5.48 -8.77 -0.62
N VAL A 44 -4.19 -8.89 -0.29
CA VAL A 44 -3.29 -9.87 -0.91
C VAL A 44 -3.16 -11.17 -0.10
N SER A 45 -3.64 -11.16 1.15
CA SER A 45 -3.78 -12.33 2.03
C SER A 45 -4.88 -12.09 3.05
N GLU A 46 -5.67 -13.12 3.35
CA GLU A 46 -6.69 -13.07 4.41
C GLU A 46 -6.16 -13.64 5.73
N ASN A 47 -5.16 -14.51 5.68
CA ASN A 47 -4.57 -15.11 6.88
C ASN A 47 -3.05 -15.32 6.69
N PRO A 48 -2.20 -14.52 7.36
CA PRO A 48 -2.56 -13.29 8.08
C PRO A 48 -3.11 -12.20 7.13
N LEU A 49 -3.99 -11.35 7.65
CA LEU A 49 -4.58 -10.25 6.86
C LEU A 49 -3.48 -9.31 6.36
N THR A 50 -3.36 -9.20 5.06
CA THR A 50 -2.33 -8.37 4.44
C THR A 50 -2.95 -7.53 3.32
N ILE A 51 -2.70 -6.21 3.37
CA ILE A 51 -3.13 -5.25 2.36
C ILE A 51 -1.91 -4.68 1.66
N PHE A 52 -2.01 -4.55 0.35
CA PHE A 52 -1.01 -3.90 -0.47
C PHE A 52 -1.59 -2.66 -1.17
N ASP A 53 -0.87 -1.55 -1.08
CA ASP A 53 -1.17 -0.33 -1.83
C ASP A 53 0.11 0.30 -2.40
N GLY A 54 0.09 0.65 -3.67
CA GLY A 54 1.22 1.32 -4.33
C GLY A 54 1.33 2.82 -4.02
N ALA A 55 0.72 3.33 -2.96
CA ALA A 55 0.85 4.71 -2.51
C ALA A 55 2.33 5.08 -2.33
N HIS A 56 2.78 6.14 -3.01
CA HIS A 56 4.20 6.52 -3.05
C HIS A 56 4.42 8.05 -3.10
N ASN A 57 3.38 8.82 -2.88
CA ASN A 57 3.37 10.27 -2.73
C ASN A 57 2.38 10.66 -1.63
N ALA A 58 2.36 11.92 -1.22
CA ALA A 58 1.53 12.39 -0.11
C ALA A 58 0.03 12.14 -0.32
N ASP A 59 -0.51 12.40 -1.52
CA ASP A 59 -1.94 12.20 -1.80
C ASP A 59 -2.32 10.73 -1.82
N GLY A 60 -1.49 9.88 -2.44
CA GLY A 60 -1.68 8.43 -2.39
C GLY A 60 -1.61 7.90 -0.95
N MET A 61 -0.64 8.38 -0.15
CA MET A 61 -0.50 7.98 1.24
C MET A 61 -1.70 8.41 2.08
N ARG A 62 -2.21 9.64 1.87
CA ARG A 62 -3.44 10.11 2.51
C ARG A 62 -4.63 9.21 2.17
N SER A 63 -4.79 8.85 0.90
CA SER A 63 -5.86 7.96 0.45
C SER A 63 -5.73 6.57 1.09
N PHE A 64 -4.51 6.02 1.16
CA PHE A 64 -4.20 4.75 1.81
C PHE A 64 -4.54 4.78 3.31
N VAL A 65 -4.08 5.81 4.03
CA VAL A 65 -4.37 6.00 5.46
C VAL A 65 -5.87 6.12 5.72
N ASN A 66 -6.58 6.88 4.89
CA ASN A 66 -8.05 7.00 4.99
C ASN A 66 -8.75 5.66 4.74
N GLY A 67 -8.22 4.84 3.83
CA GLY A 67 -8.69 3.47 3.62
C GLY A 67 -8.51 2.61 4.88
N LEU A 68 -7.33 2.63 5.49
CA LEU A 68 -7.06 1.90 6.74
C LEU A 68 -7.99 2.35 7.88
N LYS A 69 -8.20 3.66 8.05
CA LYS A 69 -9.14 4.21 9.04
C LYS A 69 -10.57 3.73 8.84
N ARG A 70 -11.00 3.64 7.60
CA ARG A 70 -12.39 3.31 7.25
C ARG A 70 -12.70 1.83 7.38
N TYR A 71 -11.80 0.99 6.88
CA TYR A 71 -12.07 -0.45 6.75
C TYR A 71 -11.48 -1.28 7.88
N PHE A 72 -10.46 -0.76 8.57
CA PHE A 72 -9.71 -1.44 9.63
C PHE A 72 -9.44 -0.49 10.80
N PRO A 73 -10.49 0.05 11.44
CA PRO A 73 -10.33 1.07 12.48
C PRO A 73 -9.76 0.55 13.81
N THR A 74 -9.92 -0.74 14.09
CA THR A 74 -9.61 -1.34 15.41
C THR A 74 -8.40 -2.27 15.41
N GLU A 75 -8.04 -2.81 14.27
CA GLU A 75 -6.95 -3.76 14.13
C GLU A 75 -5.60 -3.09 14.45
N THR A 76 -4.72 -3.81 15.16
CA THR A 76 -3.31 -3.42 15.31
C THR A 76 -2.55 -3.67 14.01
N LYS A 77 -1.69 -2.75 13.61
CA LYS A 77 -1.07 -2.75 12.30
C LYS A 77 0.44 -2.72 12.36
N SER A 78 1.06 -3.63 11.62
CA SER A 78 2.44 -3.47 11.15
C SER A 78 2.43 -2.92 9.73
N LEU A 79 3.33 -1.98 9.43
CA LEU A 79 3.49 -1.44 8.10
C LEU A 79 4.83 -1.87 7.51
N ILE A 80 4.86 -2.26 6.23
CA ILE A 80 6.09 -2.47 5.47
C ILE A 80 6.17 -1.36 4.42
N MET A 81 7.29 -0.63 4.39
CA MET A 81 7.44 0.52 3.51
C MET A 81 8.77 0.52 2.76
N ALA A 82 8.73 0.86 1.48
CA ALA A 82 9.90 1.28 0.71
C ALA A 82 9.67 2.65 0.09
N SER A 83 10.73 3.32 -0.31
CA SER A 83 10.64 4.57 -1.08
C SER A 83 11.75 4.67 -2.10
N MET A 84 11.53 5.51 -3.13
CA MET A 84 12.57 5.89 -4.07
C MET A 84 13.41 7.04 -3.50
N GLY A 85 14.73 6.97 -3.68
CA GLY A 85 15.67 7.93 -3.11
C GLY A 85 15.59 9.34 -3.70
N ASP A 86 15.00 9.48 -4.89
CA ASP A 86 14.81 10.75 -5.58
C ASP A 86 13.55 11.52 -5.13
N LYS A 87 12.82 11.03 -4.12
CA LYS A 87 11.59 11.65 -3.62
C LYS A 87 11.76 12.24 -2.23
N ASP A 88 11.13 13.39 -2.01
CA ASP A 88 10.88 13.86 -0.65
C ASP A 88 9.75 13.03 -0.03
N VAL A 89 10.12 12.24 0.96
CA VAL A 89 9.19 11.36 1.66
C VAL A 89 8.54 12.01 2.89
N SER A 90 8.93 13.23 3.23
CA SER A 90 8.51 13.90 4.47
C SER A 90 6.99 14.03 4.56
N ALA A 91 6.36 14.51 3.48
CA ALA A 91 4.90 14.64 3.43
C ALA A 91 4.18 13.27 3.49
N SER A 92 4.76 12.23 2.89
CA SER A 92 4.21 10.87 2.98
C SER A 92 4.32 10.30 4.40
N ILE A 93 5.46 10.53 5.08
CA ILE A 93 5.67 10.09 6.47
C ILE A 93 4.71 10.82 7.42
N ALA A 94 4.45 12.11 7.21
CA ALA A 94 3.49 12.86 8.01
C ALA A 94 2.07 12.26 7.96
N GLU A 95 1.63 11.72 6.82
CA GLU A 95 0.34 11.04 6.72
C GLU A 95 0.31 9.73 7.54
N LEU A 96 1.44 9.01 7.65
CA LEU A 96 1.52 7.75 8.40
C LEU A 96 1.24 7.91 9.89
N GLN A 97 1.51 9.08 10.48
CA GLN A 97 1.19 9.39 11.88
C GLN A 97 -0.31 9.27 12.17
N ASN A 98 -1.13 9.35 11.14
CA ASN A 98 -2.59 9.26 11.25
C ASN A 98 -3.13 7.84 11.17
N ILE A 99 -2.30 6.80 11.03
CA ILE A 99 -2.75 5.40 11.00
C ILE A 99 -3.18 4.98 12.40
N PRO A 100 -4.44 4.56 12.62
CA PRO A 100 -4.89 4.12 13.93
C PRO A 100 -4.21 2.80 14.31
N HIS A 101 -3.80 2.67 15.57
CA HIS A 101 -3.17 1.45 16.10
C HIS A 101 -1.96 0.97 15.29
N LEU A 102 -1.18 1.90 14.74
CA LEU A 102 0.10 1.59 14.11
C LEU A 102 1.12 1.23 15.19
N GLU A 103 1.60 -0.01 15.17
CA GLU A 103 2.59 -0.49 16.13
C GLU A 103 4.01 -0.16 15.67
N LYS A 104 4.37 -0.56 14.45
CA LYS A 104 5.72 -0.37 13.91
C LYS A 104 5.72 -0.32 12.39
N ILE A 105 6.71 0.38 11.84
CA ILE A 105 7.01 0.37 10.41
C ILE A 105 8.32 -0.39 10.17
N TYR A 106 8.27 -1.40 9.35
CA TYR A 106 9.44 -2.11 8.82
C TYR A 106 9.83 -1.51 7.48
N THR A 107 11.06 -1.04 7.36
CA THR A 107 11.53 -0.44 6.11
C THR A 107 12.37 -1.41 5.33
N VAL A 108 12.20 -1.43 4.02
CA VAL A 108 12.95 -2.28 3.07
C VAL A 108 13.42 -1.47 1.88
N ALA A 109 14.48 -1.91 1.23
CA ALA A 109 14.83 -1.43 -0.11
C ALA A 109 14.09 -2.27 -1.17
N VAL A 110 13.76 -1.66 -2.31
CA VAL A 110 13.26 -2.39 -3.47
C VAL A 110 14.42 -3.14 -4.11
N LYS A 111 14.28 -4.45 -4.25
CA LYS A 111 15.30 -5.34 -4.81
C LYS A 111 15.68 -4.93 -6.23
N ASP A 112 16.96 -5.01 -6.55
CA ASP A 112 17.53 -4.74 -7.87
C ASP A 112 17.14 -3.36 -8.46
N ASN A 113 16.81 -2.39 -7.61
CA ASN A 113 16.48 -1.04 -8.04
C ASN A 113 17.47 -0.01 -7.48
N PRO A 114 18.39 0.52 -8.27
CA PRO A 114 19.41 1.47 -7.80
C PRO A 114 18.84 2.82 -7.35
N ARG A 115 17.58 3.13 -7.68
CA ARG A 115 16.88 4.33 -7.23
C ARG A 115 16.19 4.14 -5.88
N SER A 116 16.19 2.92 -5.34
CA SER A 116 15.57 2.66 -4.04
C SER A 116 16.34 3.39 -2.93
N MET A 117 15.61 4.04 -2.03
CA MET A 117 16.19 4.47 -0.76
C MET A 117 16.61 3.23 0.03
N THR A 118 17.72 3.32 0.76
CA THR A 118 18.11 2.21 1.66
C THR A 118 17.09 2.05 2.79
N ALA A 119 16.94 0.84 3.29
CA ALA A 119 16.07 0.58 4.44
C ALA A 119 16.49 1.44 5.66
N ALA A 120 17.78 1.58 5.90
CA ALA A 120 18.32 2.37 7.02
C ALA A 120 18.01 3.87 6.90
N ASP A 121 18.17 4.46 5.69
CA ASP A 121 17.87 5.88 5.48
C ASP A 121 16.39 6.19 5.65
N LEU A 122 15.52 5.32 5.10
CA LEU A 122 14.07 5.47 5.25
C LEU A 122 13.66 5.31 6.72
N CYS A 123 14.20 4.31 7.41
CA CYS A 123 13.98 4.09 8.84
C CYS A 123 14.37 5.34 9.66
N GLY A 124 15.55 5.91 9.42
CA GLY A 124 16.01 7.13 10.11
C GLY A 124 15.06 8.31 9.96
N LYS A 125 14.50 8.50 8.74
CA LYS A 125 13.52 9.57 8.49
C LYS A 125 12.20 9.31 9.24
N ILE A 126 11.73 8.07 9.29
CA ILE A 126 10.50 7.67 10.00
C ILE A 126 10.67 7.84 11.51
N VAL A 127 11.79 7.39 12.07
CA VAL A 127 12.11 7.56 13.50
C VAL A 127 12.23 9.05 13.87
N SER A 128 12.85 9.87 13.01
CA SER A 128 12.94 11.32 13.21
C SER A 128 11.56 12.01 13.23
N ALA A 129 10.54 11.40 12.61
CA ALA A 129 9.15 11.84 12.67
C ALA A 129 8.38 11.29 13.89
N GLY A 130 9.03 10.57 14.80
CA GLY A 130 8.42 10.06 16.03
C GLY A 130 7.66 8.73 15.88
N ILE A 131 7.85 8.01 14.79
CA ILE A 131 7.21 6.72 14.53
C ILE A 131 8.21 5.59 14.78
N LEU A 132 7.79 4.53 15.48
CA LEU A 132 8.63 3.35 15.67
C LEU A 132 8.91 2.68 14.33
N SER A 133 10.19 2.47 14.04
CA SER A 133 10.60 1.84 12.78
C SER A 133 11.84 0.97 12.95
N GLU A 134 11.97 -0.02 12.08
CA GLU A 134 13.08 -0.96 12.05
C GLU A 134 13.45 -1.29 10.59
N PRO A 135 14.75 -1.22 10.22
CA PRO A 135 15.18 -1.61 8.88
C PRO A 135 15.27 -3.13 8.78
N CYS A 136 14.84 -3.68 7.64
CA CYS A 136 14.95 -5.09 7.32
C CYS A 136 15.78 -5.28 6.05
N ALA A 137 16.42 -6.43 5.92
CA ALA A 137 17.26 -6.75 4.76
C ALA A 137 16.41 -6.87 3.48
N ASP A 138 15.21 -7.44 3.61
CA ASP A 138 14.27 -7.63 2.52
C ASP A 138 12.82 -7.71 3.01
N ILE A 139 11.88 -7.85 2.07
CA ILE A 139 10.45 -7.94 2.38
C ILE A 139 10.08 -9.26 3.08
N ALA A 140 10.83 -10.34 2.88
CA ALA A 140 10.58 -11.64 3.54
C ALA A 140 10.88 -11.53 5.04
N GLU A 141 12.01 -10.91 5.40
CA GLU A 141 12.34 -10.60 6.80
C GLU A 141 11.28 -9.68 7.42
N ALA A 142 10.88 -8.62 6.72
CA ALA A 142 9.87 -7.69 7.21
C ALA A 142 8.53 -8.39 7.49
N VAL A 143 8.06 -9.23 6.56
CA VAL A 143 6.83 -10.04 6.73
C VAL A 143 6.95 -10.97 7.93
N SER A 144 8.09 -11.64 8.13
CA SER A 144 8.30 -12.56 9.25
C SER A 144 8.25 -11.87 10.61
N LYS A 145 8.55 -10.58 10.68
CA LYS A 145 8.53 -9.77 11.91
C LYS A 145 7.15 -9.18 12.22
N CYS A 146 6.23 -9.17 11.24
CA CYS A 146 4.88 -8.66 11.45
C CYS A 146 4.07 -9.67 12.29
N GLY A 147 3.75 -9.29 13.53
CA GLY A 147 2.98 -10.10 14.50
C GLY A 147 1.67 -9.48 14.95
N THR A 148 1.18 -8.48 14.24
CA THR A 148 -0.07 -7.75 14.54
C THR A 148 -1.29 -8.36 13.84
N ASP A 149 -2.48 -7.83 14.11
CA ASP A 149 -3.74 -8.32 13.50
C ASP A 149 -3.71 -8.21 11.98
N MET A 150 -3.00 -7.18 11.45
CA MET A 150 -2.85 -7.00 10.02
C MET A 150 -1.49 -6.40 9.63
N THR A 151 -1.07 -6.73 8.42
CA THR A 151 0.09 -6.11 7.76
C THR A 151 -0.40 -5.22 6.61
N ALA A 152 0.15 -4.01 6.52
CA ALA A 152 -0.10 -3.13 5.40
C ALA A 152 1.23 -2.82 4.68
N ILE A 153 1.25 -2.91 3.35
CA ILE A 153 2.46 -2.73 2.53
C ILE A 153 2.25 -1.54 1.62
N CYS A 154 3.17 -0.57 1.64
CA CYS A 154 3.05 0.64 0.81
C CYS A 154 4.40 1.25 0.41
N GLY A 155 4.35 2.41 -0.26
CA GLY A 155 5.49 3.26 -0.59
C GLY A 155 6.09 3.00 -1.97
N SER A 156 5.90 1.82 -2.55
CA SER A 156 6.34 1.53 -3.91
C SER A 156 5.57 0.38 -4.55
N LEU A 157 5.14 0.56 -5.80
CA LEU A 157 4.57 -0.52 -6.61
C LEU A 157 5.57 -1.65 -6.90
N TYR A 158 6.86 -1.34 -6.91
CA TYR A 158 7.89 -2.37 -7.16
C TYR A 158 7.94 -3.43 -6.06
N LEU A 159 7.56 -3.11 -4.81
CA LEU A 159 7.45 -4.09 -3.73
C LEU A 159 6.42 -5.18 -4.00
N TYR A 160 5.45 -4.94 -4.89
CA TYR A 160 4.41 -5.94 -5.18
C TYR A 160 4.99 -7.22 -5.77
N LYS A 161 5.95 -7.08 -6.68
CA LYS A 161 6.66 -8.22 -7.26
C LYS A 161 7.44 -8.98 -6.19
N ASP A 162 8.23 -8.25 -5.38
CA ASP A 162 9.06 -8.82 -4.34
C ASP A 162 8.19 -9.57 -3.31
N PHE A 163 7.04 -9.00 -2.92
CA PHE A 163 6.08 -9.64 -2.03
C PHE A 163 5.46 -10.91 -2.63
N CYS A 164 5.07 -10.88 -3.91
CA CYS A 164 4.53 -12.08 -4.57
C CYS A 164 5.56 -13.21 -4.67
N GLU A 165 6.85 -12.89 -4.75
CA GLU A 165 7.93 -13.89 -4.76
C GLU A 165 8.08 -14.57 -3.39
N THR A 166 7.87 -13.86 -2.28
CA THR A 166 7.92 -14.48 -0.93
C THR A 166 6.85 -15.55 -0.74
N LYS A 167 5.68 -15.40 -1.38
CA LYS A 167 4.59 -16.39 -1.30
C LYS A 167 4.81 -17.65 -2.14
N LYS A 168 5.80 -17.66 -3.02
CA LYS A 168 6.12 -18.81 -3.90
C LYS A 168 7.19 -19.71 -3.32
N GLN A 169 7.83 -19.28 -2.22
CA GLN A 169 8.79 -20.11 -1.51
C GLN A 169 8.01 -21.01 -0.54
N PRO A 170 8.19 -22.34 -0.61
CA PRO A 170 7.46 -23.31 0.19
C PRO A 170 7.83 -23.24 1.67
#